data_16754063bba7fab6d354ff361f41e1da
#
_entry.id   16754063bba7fab6d354ff361f41e1da
#
_cell.length_a   1.000
_cell.length_b   1.000
_cell.length_c   1.000
_cell.angle_alpha   90.00
_cell.angle_beta   90.00
_cell.angle_gamma   90.00
#
_symmetry.space_group_name_H-M   'P 1'
#
loop_
_entity.id
_entity.type
_entity.pdbx_description
1 polymer ?
#
loop_
_entity_poly.entity_id
_entity_poly.type
_entity_poly.pdbx_seq_one_letter_code
_entity_poly.pdbx_strand_id
1 'polypeptide(L)'
;VVLAAKTIDIQADDGYQLQARFLKVGGLERGSDVRISGVKIGTVVDRTLDRETFEAVVTFTVRDGIRLPADTEAGVTAEGLLGGKYLRLFPGQDTETLQDGAEIARTRDFQALEDTVSEIIFLATDSN
;
A
#
# COMPACT_ATOMS: atom_id res chain seq x y z
N VAL A 1 34.44 -3.83 4.85
CA VAL A 1 34.01 -3.99 4.69
C VAL A 1 33.03 -4.20 4.33
N VAL A 2 33.01 -4.48 4.45
CA VAL A 2 32.16 -4.73 4.22
C VAL A 2 31.30 -4.24 3.83
N LEU A 3 31.29 -4.00 3.78
CA LEU A 3 30.49 -3.64 3.44
C LEU A 3 29.77 -3.67 2.70
N ALA A 4 30.25 -3.70 2.43
CA ALA A 4 29.72 -3.70 1.49
C ALA A 4 28.66 -4.18 1.24
N ALA A 5 28.64 -4.88 1.60
CA ALA A 5 27.62 -5.49 1.41
C ALA A 5 26.52 -4.84 1.42
N LYS A 6 26.42 -4.33 2.02
CA LYS A 6 25.42 -3.86 2.12
C LYS A 6 25.06 -3.34 1.12
N THR A 7 25.69 -3.07 0.90
CA THR A 7 25.56 -2.49 -0.09
C THR A 7 24.59 -2.87 -0.82
N ILE A 8 24.69 -3.68 -1.04
CA ILE A 8 23.84 -4.29 -1.66
C ILE A 8 22.56 -3.82 -1.74
N ASP A 9 22.03 -4.29 -1.09
CA ASP A 9 20.75 -3.99 -0.99
C ASP A 9 20.60 -2.68 -1.34
N ILE A 10 21.43 -2.14 -1.04
CA ILE A 10 21.40 -0.92 -1.29
C ILE A 10 20.74 -0.52 -2.43
N GLN A 11 21.14 -1.01 -3.47
CA GLN A 11 20.56 -0.64 -4.64
C GLN A 11 19.14 -0.77 -4.54
N ALA A 12 18.72 -1.76 -4.16
CA ALA A 12 17.34 -1.93 -4.05
C ALA A 12 16.83 -0.77 -3.30
N ASP A 13 17.73 -0.14 -2.62
CA ASP A 13 17.24 0.93 -1.87
C ASP A 13 17.38 2.25 -2.44
N ASP A 14 17.40 2.34 -3.68
CA ASP A 14 17.42 3.63 -4.28
C ASP A 14 16.18 4.39 -3.93
N GLY A 15 15.55 4.11 -2.87
CA GLY A 15 14.35 4.79 -2.50
C GLY A 15 14.22 4.95 -1.02
N TYR A 16 13.02 5.10 -0.55
CA TYR A 16 12.74 5.27 0.87
C TYR A 16 11.59 4.36 1.24
N GLN A 17 11.34 4.23 2.55
CA GLN A 17 10.30 3.34 3.05
C GLN A 17 9.19 4.12 3.71
N LEU A 18 7.98 3.63 3.51
CA LEU A 18 6.80 4.20 4.15
C LEU A 18 6.01 3.06 4.77
N GLN A 19 5.08 3.41 5.66
CA GLN A 19 4.22 2.44 6.30
C GLN A 19 2.77 2.82 6.10
N ALA A 20 1.90 1.84 6.07
CA ALA A 20 0.46 2.06 5.99
C ALA A 20 -0.23 1.02 6.85
N ARG A 21 -1.33 1.39 7.48
CA ARG A 21 -2.08 0.51 8.37
C ARG A 21 -3.41 0.18 7.76
N PHE A 22 -3.79 -1.08 7.85
CA PHE A 22 -5.06 -1.55 7.28
C PHE A 22 -5.74 -2.49 8.26
N LEU A 23 -7.06 -2.47 8.26
CA LEU A 23 -7.81 -3.48 9.00
C LEU A 23 -7.88 -4.78 8.21
N LYS A 24 -7.81 -4.71 6.89
CA LYS A 24 -7.92 -5.85 6.01
C LYS A 24 -6.96 -5.70 4.86
N VAL A 25 -6.01 -6.59 4.73
CA VAL A 25 -5.06 -6.53 3.63
C VAL A 25 -5.33 -7.54 2.53
N GLY A 26 -6.21 -8.49 2.77
CA GLY A 26 -6.74 -9.34 1.71
C GLY A 26 -5.78 -10.23 0.96
N GLY A 27 -4.59 -10.35 1.27
CA GLY A 27 -3.65 -11.17 0.53
C GLY A 27 -2.46 -10.39 0.04
N LEU A 28 -2.40 -9.12 0.40
CA LEU A 28 -1.21 -8.35 0.15
C LEU A 28 -0.08 -8.94 0.98
N GLU A 29 1.08 -9.15 0.38
CA GLU A 29 2.17 -9.81 1.08
C GLU A 29 3.50 -9.26 0.65
N ARG A 30 4.56 -9.76 1.26
CA ARG A 30 5.91 -9.33 0.91
C ARG A 30 6.13 -9.67 -0.55
N GLY A 31 6.71 -8.73 -1.28
CA GLY A 31 6.93 -8.90 -2.70
C GLY A 31 5.82 -8.35 -3.57
N SER A 32 4.70 -7.97 -2.97
CA SER A 32 3.61 -7.37 -3.75
C SER A 32 4.07 -6.01 -4.29
N ASP A 33 3.53 -5.64 -5.45
CA ASP A 33 3.89 -4.36 -6.07
C ASP A 33 3.27 -3.20 -5.32
N VAL A 34 3.94 -2.05 -5.39
CA VAL A 34 3.36 -0.77 -5.02
C VAL A 34 3.24 0.02 -6.32
N ARG A 35 2.02 0.48 -6.64
CA ARG A 35 1.75 1.10 -7.94
C ARG A 35 1.04 2.44 -7.79
N ILE A 36 1.35 3.34 -8.73
CA ILE A 36 0.61 4.58 -8.90
C ILE A 36 0.18 4.60 -10.35
N SER A 37 -1.12 4.75 -10.58
CA SER A 37 -1.67 4.79 -11.94
C SER A 37 -1.24 3.59 -12.76
N GLY A 38 -1.13 2.44 -12.12
CA GLY A 38 -0.75 1.21 -12.80
C GLY A 38 0.73 1.00 -12.98
N VAL A 39 1.55 1.97 -12.59
CA VAL A 39 3.00 1.87 -12.78
C VAL A 39 3.64 1.45 -11.47
N LYS A 40 4.48 0.44 -11.52
CA LYS A 40 5.15 -0.04 -10.32
C LYS A 40 6.20 0.97 -9.88
N ILE A 41 6.11 1.42 -8.62
CA ILE A 41 7.04 2.38 -8.08
C ILE A 41 7.71 1.87 -6.79
N GLY A 42 7.41 0.67 -6.38
CA GLY A 42 8.02 0.12 -5.18
C GLY A 42 7.54 -1.29 -4.92
N THR A 43 7.87 -1.78 -3.74
CA THR A 43 7.58 -3.16 -3.37
C THR A 43 7.24 -3.23 -1.88
N VAL A 44 6.30 -4.10 -1.53
CA VAL A 44 5.99 -4.37 -0.13
C VAL A 44 7.12 -5.22 0.43
N VAL A 45 7.74 -4.77 1.51
CA VAL A 45 8.88 -5.47 2.09
C VAL A 45 8.55 -6.14 3.42
N ASP A 46 7.47 -5.73 4.08
CA ASP A 46 7.12 -6.37 5.34
C ASP A 46 5.63 -6.17 5.63
N ARG A 47 5.08 -7.07 6.43
CA ARG A 47 3.69 -7.01 6.83
C ARG A 47 3.61 -7.61 8.22
N THR A 48 3.26 -6.80 9.21
CA THR A 48 3.19 -7.25 10.59
C THR A 48 1.84 -6.90 11.18
N LEU A 49 1.54 -7.45 12.33
CA LEU A 49 0.29 -7.19 13.02
C LEU A 49 0.59 -6.36 14.25
N ASP A 50 -0.11 -5.26 14.40
CA ASP A 50 -0.03 -4.45 15.62
C ASP A 50 -0.89 -5.16 16.66
N ARG A 51 -0.28 -5.62 17.74
CA ARG A 51 -0.99 -6.43 18.73
C ARG A 51 -1.95 -5.63 19.60
N GLU A 52 -1.82 -4.32 19.58
CA GLU A 52 -2.72 -3.49 20.38
C GLU A 52 -3.94 -3.09 19.58
N THR A 53 -3.76 -2.70 18.34
CA THR A 53 -4.88 -2.24 17.52
C THR A 53 -5.41 -3.32 16.61
N PHE A 54 -4.64 -4.41 16.42
CA PHE A 54 -4.98 -5.50 15.52
C PHE A 54 -5.05 -5.04 14.06
N GLU A 55 -4.32 -3.99 13.75
CA GLU A 55 -4.22 -3.55 12.37
C GLU A 55 -3.00 -4.18 11.72
N ALA A 56 -3.08 -4.41 10.43
CA ALA A 56 -1.93 -4.88 9.68
C ALA A 56 -1.07 -3.67 9.32
N VAL A 57 0.21 -3.74 9.63
CA VAL A 57 1.14 -2.66 9.31
C VAL A 57 1.97 -3.13 8.14
N VAL A 58 1.83 -2.43 7.03
CA VAL A 58 2.52 -2.77 5.79
C VAL A 58 3.66 -1.79 5.59
N THR A 59 4.87 -2.30 5.43
CA THR A 59 6.04 -1.47 5.13
C THR A 59 6.39 -1.69 3.66
N PHE A 60 6.61 -0.62 2.93
CA PHE A 60 6.88 -0.73 1.52
C PHE A 60 7.90 0.32 1.10
N THR A 61 8.56 0.06 -0.02
CA THR A 61 9.53 0.99 -0.57
C THR A 61 8.90 1.84 -1.65
N VAL A 62 9.46 3.01 -1.86
CA VAL A 62 9.07 3.90 -2.95
C VAL A 62 10.35 4.30 -3.66
N ARG A 63 10.33 4.22 -4.99
CA ARG A 63 11.51 4.51 -5.78
C ARG A 63 11.99 5.94 -5.54
N ASP A 64 13.31 6.11 -5.50
CA ASP A 64 13.90 7.42 -5.32
C ASP A 64 13.44 8.34 -6.45
N GLY A 65 13.19 9.57 -6.12
CA GLY A 65 12.73 10.52 -7.12
C GLY A 65 11.23 10.68 -7.16
N ILE A 66 10.48 9.75 -6.58
CA ILE A 66 9.04 9.87 -6.52
C ILE A 66 8.68 10.53 -5.20
N ARG A 67 8.16 11.73 -5.28
CA ARG A 67 7.79 12.50 -4.10
C ARG A 67 6.29 12.43 -3.91
N LEU A 68 5.85 11.92 -2.78
CA LEU A 68 4.44 11.72 -2.51
C LEU A 68 3.94 12.80 -1.58
N PRO A 69 2.85 13.49 -1.95
CA PRO A 69 2.26 14.48 -1.04
C PRO A 69 1.91 13.85 0.30
N ALA A 70 1.95 14.65 1.34
CA ALA A 70 1.72 14.14 2.69
C ALA A 70 0.29 13.59 2.85
N ASP A 71 -0.65 14.03 2.02
CA ASP A 71 -2.02 13.54 2.08
C ASP A 71 -2.31 12.41 1.09
N THR A 72 -1.27 11.69 0.66
CA THR A 72 -1.43 10.52 -0.21
C THR A 72 -2.15 9.41 0.54
N GLU A 73 -3.04 8.70 -0.16
CA GLU A 73 -3.76 7.57 0.42
C GLU A 73 -3.21 6.28 -0.14
N ALA A 74 -3.40 5.19 0.59
CA ALA A 74 -2.97 3.88 0.16
C ALA A 74 -4.13 2.90 0.24
N GLY A 75 -4.25 2.02 -0.72
CA GLY A 75 -5.29 1.01 -0.71
C GLY A 75 -4.79 -0.31 -1.27
N VAL A 76 -5.43 -1.40 -0.87
CA VAL A 76 -5.10 -2.73 -1.38
C VAL A 76 -6.04 -3.02 -2.53
N THR A 77 -5.49 -3.39 -3.68
CA THR A 77 -6.27 -3.59 -4.90
C THR A 77 -5.92 -4.95 -5.50
N ALA A 78 -6.90 -5.60 -6.09
CA ALA A 78 -6.69 -6.88 -6.75
C ALA A 78 -6.38 -6.64 -8.22
N GLU A 79 -5.49 -7.48 -8.75
CA GLU A 79 -5.19 -7.40 -10.16
C GLU A 79 -6.10 -8.40 -10.87
N GLY A 80 -7.26 -7.95 -11.30
CA GLY A 80 -8.24 -8.83 -11.92
C GLY A 80 -8.85 -9.77 -10.88
N LEU A 81 -9.61 -10.75 -11.36
CA LEU A 81 -10.26 -11.68 -10.46
C LEU A 81 -9.30 -12.76 -9.96
N LEU A 82 -8.37 -13.16 -10.78
CA LEU A 82 -7.46 -14.24 -10.44
C LEU A 82 -6.05 -13.77 -10.14
N GLY A 83 -5.78 -12.50 -10.27
CA GLY A 83 -4.45 -11.99 -10.03
C GLY A 83 -4.17 -11.78 -8.56
N GLY A 84 -2.95 -11.44 -8.25
CA GLY A 84 -2.57 -11.15 -6.86
C GLY A 84 -3.04 -9.78 -6.44
N LYS A 85 -2.65 -9.39 -5.26
CA LYS A 85 -2.99 -8.08 -4.72
C LYS A 85 -1.79 -7.16 -4.83
N TYR A 86 -2.05 -5.88 -4.92
CA TYR A 86 -0.96 -4.91 -4.89
C TYR A 86 -1.39 -3.69 -4.09
N LEU A 87 -0.42 -2.89 -3.70
CA LEU A 87 -0.67 -1.68 -2.93
C LEU A 87 -0.78 -0.53 -3.92
N ARG A 88 -1.91 0.13 -3.91
CA ARG A 88 -2.13 1.25 -4.82
C ARG A 88 -2.06 2.54 -4.02
N LEU A 89 -1.30 3.50 -4.52
CA LEU A 89 -1.20 4.80 -3.89
C LEU A 89 -2.00 5.80 -4.69
N PHE A 90 -2.68 6.69 -3.97
CA PHE A 90 -3.49 7.74 -4.57
C PHE A 90 -2.86 9.06 -4.13
N PRO A 91 -2.00 9.67 -4.95
CA PRO A 91 -1.31 10.88 -4.56
C PRO A 91 -2.29 12.00 -4.24
N GLY A 92 -2.00 12.74 -3.19
CA GLY A 92 -2.83 13.87 -2.80
C GLY A 92 -2.36 15.15 -3.42
N GLN A 93 -2.62 16.26 -2.75
CA GLN A 93 -2.30 17.57 -3.30
C GLN A 93 -1.51 18.45 -2.34
N ASP A 94 -1.08 17.91 -1.22
CA ASP A 94 -0.33 18.68 -0.25
C ASP A 94 1.01 19.09 -0.85
N THR A 95 1.52 20.25 -0.47
CA THR A 95 2.84 20.68 -0.92
C THR A 95 3.94 20.02 -0.10
N GLU A 96 3.62 19.56 1.11
CA GLU A 96 4.58 18.82 1.89
C GLU A 96 4.62 17.38 1.41
N THR A 97 5.77 16.73 1.53
CA THR A 97 5.92 15.37 1.04
C THR A 97 6.26 14.43 2.18
N LEU A 98 5.96 13.14 1.96
CA LEU A 98 6.27 12.11 2.92
C LEU A 98 7.76 11.83 2.91
N GLN A 99 8.32 11.66 4.09
CA GLN A 99 9.75 11.40 4.25
C GLN A 99 9.96 9.94 4.59
N ASP A 100 11.19 9.47 4.47
CA ASP A 100 11.53 8.10 4.81
C ASP A 100 11.06 7.79 6.23
N GLY A 101 10.37 6.68 6.38
CA GLY A 101 9.86 6.26 7.68
C GLY A 101 8.49 6.81 8.02
N ALA A 102 7.91 7.64 7.17
CA ALA A 102 6.62 8.23 7.46
C ALA A 102 5.50 7.21 7.30
N GLU A 103 4.36 7.50 7.91
CA GLU A 103 3.20 6.64 7.82
C GLU A 103 2.15 7.34 6.98
N ILE A 104 1.48 6.59 6.11
CA ILE A 104 0.37 7.11 5.30
C ILE A 104 -0.79 7.37 6.25
N ALA A 105 -1.35 8.57 6.20
CA ALA A 105 -2.40 8.96 7.13
C ALA A 105 -3.75 8.33 6.80
N ARG A 106 -4.03 8.06 5.54
CA ARG A 106 -5.32 7.52 5.14
C ARG A 106 -5.15 6.27 4.31
N THR A 107 -5.86 5.23 4.68
CA THR A 107 -5.80 3.96 3.96
C THR A 107 -7.21 3.51 3.63
N ARG A 108 -7.31 2.70 2.58
CA ARG A 108 -8.57 2.06 2.18
C ARG A 108 -8.37 0.58 2.31
N ASP A 109 -9.21 -0.06 3.10
CA ASP A 109 -9.09 -1.50 3.31
C ASP A 109 -9.47 -2.25 2.05
N PHE A 110 -8.92 -3.45 1.90
CA PHE A 110 -9.26 -4.30 0.78
C PHE A 110 -10.74 -4.67 0.86
N GLN A 111 -11.42 -4.61 -0.27
CA GLN A 111 -12.81 -5.04 -0.35
C GLN A 111 -12.89 -6.20 -1.32
N ALA A 112 -13.44 -7.31 -0.87
CA ALA A 112 -13.63 -8.46 -1.73
C ALA A 112 -14.78 -8.18 -2.67
N LEU A 113 -14.79 -8.89 -3.79
CA LEU A 113 -15.85 -8.73 -4.77
C LEU A 113 -17.22 -8.99 -4.14
N GLU A 114 -17.31 -9.96 -3.27
CA GLU A 114 -18.59 -10.26 -2.63
C GLU A 114 -19.12 -9.11 -1.83
N ASP A 115 -18.26 -8.39 -1.13
CA ASP A 115 -18.70 -7.23 -0.35
C ASP A 115 -19.31 -6.19 -1.27
N THR A 116 -18.68 -5.96 -2.41
CA THR A 116 -19.16 -4.98 -3.36
C THR A 116 -20.53 -5.41 -3.93
N VAL A 117 -20.66 -6.69 -4.26
CA VAL A 117 -21.91 -7.19 -4.80
C VAL A 117 -23.02 -7.07 -3.77
N SER A 118 -22.75 -7.41 -2.53
CA SER A 118 -23.75 -7.31 -1.49
C SER A 118 -24.21 -5.87 -1.30
N GLU A 119 -23.27 -4.95 -1.35
CA GLU A 119 -23.58 -3.56 -1.21
C GLU A 119 -24.47 -3.06 -2.32
N ILE A 120 -24.19 -3.47 -3.54
CA ILE A 120 -25.00 -3.08 -4.68
C ILE A 120 -26.40 -3.63 -4.56
N ILE A 121 -26.55 -4.88 -4.15
CA ILE A 121 -27.86 -5.49 -3.99
C ILE A 121 -28.66 -4.76 -2.92
N PHE A 122 -28.00 -4.40 -1.83
CA PHE A 122 -28.68 -3.70 -0.75
C PHE A 122 -29.20 -2.36 -1.24
N LEU A 123 -28.39 -1.62 -1.97
CA LEU A 123 -28.79 -0.31 -2.48
C LEU A 123 -29.95 -0.44 -3.48
N ALA A 124 -29.91 -1.46 -4.33
CA ALA A 124 -30.98 -1.67 -5.29
C ALA A 124 -32.30 -1.97 -4.57
N THR A 125 -32.23 -2.76 -3.52
CA THR A 125 -33.43 -3.09 -2.75
C THR A 125 -33.95 -1.86 -2.03
N ASP A 126 -33.06 -1.09 -1.50
CA ASP A 126 -33.43 0.07 -0.71
C ASP A 126 -34.08 1.16 -1.57
N SER A 127 -33.74 1.21 -2.85
CA SER A 127 -34.30 2.25 -3.68
C SER A 127 -35.71 1.90 -4.17
N ASN A 128 -36.21 0.76 -3.86
CA ASN A 128 -37.58 0.41 -4.15
C ASN A 128 -38.49 0.79 -3.00
#